data_256f71b2b5aa8be2a8317ff2bd17b0d9
#
_entry.id   256f71b2b5aa8be2a8317ff2bd17b0d9
#
_cell.length_a   1.000
_cell.length_b   1.000
_cell.length_c   1.000
_cell.angle_alpha   90.00
_cell.angle_beta   90.00
_cell.angle_gamma   90.00
#
_symmetry.space_group_name_H-M   'P 1'
#
loop_
_entity.id
_entity.type
_entity.pdbx_description
1 polymer ?
#
loop_
_entity_poly.entity_id
_entity_poly.type
_entity_poly.pdbx_seq_one_letter_code
_entity_poly.pdbx_strand_id
1 'polypeptide(L)'
;MTTQLTDAKAGVITEAMRRVAESEGQGADLIRDETAAGRLVIPANKVHLNDNLQPAGIGRVLRTKVNANIGTSSVRCSVQAEIEKMEAALAVGADAIMDLSTGGDLDAIRVELLAHCPVPFGTVPIYQVIEGRQVEDVTRDIILRTIEKQAKQGVDFFTIHAGVLREHLPLVEKRVMGIVSRGGALLAKWMLHYDQQNPLYEMFDEICDLMAEYDVCFSLGDGLRPGAIADATDEAQIAELRTLGELTQRAQERGCQVMVEGPGHVPFHQIQYNMEIQQKICHGAPFYVLGPLVTDIAPGYDHITSAIGGCAAAFYGASFLCYVTPREHLGLPNTDDVRAGVVAAKIAAHAADLARGLKGAATRDRELSVARSNLDWKTHLATSLDPQTADRMHREACQEIGATELHSADYCSMCGQHWCSARINREVREALGGRRTVTSSSSPAR
;
A
#
# COMPACT_ATOMS: atom_id res chain seq x y z
N MET A 1 12.57 7.75 25.37
CA MET A 1 11.55 8.29 24.46
C MET A 1 10.54 7.21 24.19
N THR A 2 9.24 7.51 24.14
CA THR A 2 8.20 6.50 23.89
C THR A 2 7.84 6.48 22.40
N THR A 3 7.56 5.28 21.90
CA THR A 3 7.03 5.03 20.55
C THR A 3 5.68 4.32 20.69
N GLN A 4 4.88 4.24 19.61
CA GLN A 4 3.63 3.47 19.64
C GLN A 4 3.87 2.03 20.14
N LEU A 5 4.98 1.39 19.72
CA LEU A 5 5.33 0.05 20.14
C LEU A 5 5.67 -0.04 21.64
N THR A 6 6.47 0.89 22.16
CA THR A 6 6.86 0.87 23.58
C THR A 6 5.69 1.21 24.49
N ASP A 7 4.83 2.15 24.09
CA ASP A 7 3.60 2.49 24.82
C ASP A 7 2.65 1.29 24.83
N ALA A 8 2.46 0.61 23.70
CA ALA A 8 1.66 -0.62 23.62
C ALA A 8 2.20 -1.72 24.54
N LYS A 9 3.52 -1.98 24.50
CA LYS A 9 4.17 -2.95 25.40
C LYS A 9 4.02 -2.59 26.89
N ALA A 10 3.92 -1.32 27.21
CA ALA A 10 3.63 -0.83 28.57
C ALA A 10 2.13 -0.88 28.93
N GLY A 11 1.27 -1.37 28.03
CA GLY A 11 -0.18 -1.44 28.26
C GLY A 11 -0.92 -0.11 28.02
N VAL A 12 -0.25 0.89 27.48
CA VAL A 12 -0.82 2.22 27.21
C VAL A 12 -1.53 2.23 25.87
N ILE A 13 -2.77 2.72 25.83
CA ILE A 13 -3.51 3.00 24.60
C ILE A 13 -3.30 4.48 24.27
N THR A 14 -2.56 4.75 23.20
CA THR A 14 -2.28 6.11 22.73
C THR A 14 -3.50 6.71 22.00
N GLU A 15 -3.44 8.02 21.74
CA GLU A 15 -4.48 8.67 20.94
C GLU A 15 -4.48 8.15 19.47
N ALA A 16 -3.32 7.90 18.90
CA ALA A 16 -3.23 7.30 17.57
C ALA A 16 -3.91 5.92 17.51
N MET A 17 -3.73 5.07 18.54
CA MET A 17 -4.41 3.77 18.63
C MET A 17 -5.93 3.91 18.73
N ARG A 18 -6.45 4.90 19.47
CA ARG A 18 -7.89 5.17 19.55
C ARG A 18 -8.46 5.60 18.20
N ARG A 19 -7.78 6.51 17.51
CA ARG A 19 -8.19 6.98 16.17
C ARG A 19 -8.19 5.84 15.16
N VAL A 20 -7.18 4.96 15.17
CA VAL A 20 -7.15 3.74 14.34
C VAL A 20 -8.31 2.82 14.70
N ALA A 21 -8.56 2.57 15.97
CA ALA A 21 -9.66 1.71 16.43
C ALA A 21 -11.02 2.23 15.95
N GLU A 22 -11.27 3.52 16.05
CA GLU A 22 -12.49 4.17 15.56
C GLU A 22 -12.66 4.03 14.05
N SER A 23 -11.63 4.37 13.27
CA SER A 23 -11.66 4.31 11.80
C SER A 23 -11.84 2.89 11.25
N GLU A 24 -11.38 1.88 11.99
CA GLU A 24 -11.48 0.47 11.64
C GLU A 24 -12.69 -0.25 12.27
N GLY A 25 -13.44 0.43 13.15
CA GLY A 25 -14.56 -0.18 13.89
C GLY A 25 -14.13 -1.34 14.79
N GLN A 26 -12.92 -1.25 15.37
CA GLN A 26 -12.30 -2.26 16.23
C GLN A 26 -12.16 -1.74 17.67
N GLY A 27 -11.85 -2.64 18.62
CA GLY A 27 -11.53 -2.24 19.99
C GLY A 27 -10.12 -1.69 20.11
N ALA A 28 -9.93 -0.62 20.88
CA ALA A 28 -8.63 -0.01 21.11
C ALA A 28 -7.64 -0.96 21.83
N ASP A 29 -8.15 -1.89 22.65
CA ASP A 29 -7.34 -2.93 23.27
C ASP A 29 -6.73 -3.89 22.22
N LEU A 30 -7.51 -4.26 21.20
CA LEU A 30 -7.01 -5.09 20.10
C LEU A 30 -5.87 -4.37 19.36
N ILE A 31 -6.03 -3.07 19.07
CA ILE A 31 -4.99 -2.28 18.41
C ILE A 31 -3.72 -2.26 19.25
N ARG A 32 -3.84 -1.97 20.56
CA ARG A 32 -2.71 -2.00 21.49
C ARG A 32 -2.02 -3.38 21.51
N ASP A 33 -2.79 -4.44 21.67
CA ASP A 33 -2.23 -5.81 21.84
C ASP A 33 -1.52 -6.29 20.57
N GLU A 34 -2.08 -6.02 19.40
CA GLU A 34 -1.45 -6.34 18.12
C GLU A 34 -0.20 -5.45 17.86
N THR A 35 -0.23 -4.18 18.27
CA THR A 35 0.94 -3.29 18.20
C THR A 35 2.03 -3.78 19.17
N ALA A 36 1.68 -4.10 20.41
CA ALA A 36 2.63 -4.63 21.41
C ALA A 36 3.31 -5.93 20.94
N ALA A 37 2.57 -6.77 20.21
CA ALA A 37 3.07 -8.01 19.64
C ALA A 37 3.87 -7.80 18.32
N GLY A 38 3.99 -6.58 17.81
CA GLY A 38 4.69 -6.25 16.56
C GLY A 38 3.97 -6.73 15.29
N ARG A 39 2.68 -7.09 15.37
CA ARG A 39 1.84 -7.56 14.27
C ARG A 39 0.96 -6.47 13.65
N LEU A 40 0.98 -5.30 14.25
CA LEU A 40 0.34 -4.08 13.74
C LEU A 40 1.29 -2.91 13.92
N VAL A 41 1.38 -2.04 12.92
CA VAL A 41 2.11 -0.77 13.00
C VAL A 41 1.18 0.39 12.74
N ILE A 42 1.50 1.53 13.35
CA ILE A 42 0.85 2.82 13.13
C ILE A 42 1.95 3.79 12.72
N PRO A 43 2.28 3.90 11.42
CA PRO A 43 3.27 4.85 10.95
C PRO A 43 2.77 6.27 11.22
N ALA A 44 3.34 6.92 12.23
CA ALA A 44 2.89 8.22 12.71
C ALA A 44 4.05 8.96 13.38
N ASN A 45 4.89 9.60 12.57
CA ASN A 45 5.95 10.46 13.06
C ASN A 45 5.38 11.55 13.95
N LYS A 46 6.01 11.78 15.09
CA LYS A 46 5.56 12.78 16.08
C LYS A 46 5.37 14.18 15.50
N VAL A 47 6.16 14.55 14.48
CA VAL A 47 6.04 15.86 13.81
C VAL A 47 4.76 15.91 13.00
N HIS A 48 4.54 14.94 12.10
CA HIS A 48 3.38 14.86 11.22
C HIS A 48 2.07 14.62 11.99
N LEU A 49 2.13 13.79 13.05
CA LEU A 49 0.98 13.51 13.93
C LEU A 49 0.46 14.76 14.65
N ASN A 50 1.34 15.69 14.97
CA ASN A 50 0.99 16.96 15.60
C ASN A 50 0.49 18.03 14.61
N ASP A 51 0.52 17.74 13.31
CA ASP A 51 0.05 18.65 12.25
C ASP A 51 -1.27 18.14 11.66
N ASN A 52 -1.26 17.45 10.54
CA ASN A 52 -2.46 17.08 9.78
C ASN A 52 -2.68 15.58 9.63
N LEU A 53 -1.77 14.72 10.11
CA LEU A 53 -1.84 13.27 9.94
C LEU A 53 -3.10 12.66 10.57
N GLN A 54 -3.80 11.89 9.77
CA GLN A 54 -4.80 10.92 10.23
C GLN A 54 -4.13 9.54 10.30
N PRO A 55 -3.83 9.02 11.51
CA PRO A 55 -3.08 7.79 11.65
C PRO A 55 -3.85 6.61 11.07
N ALA A 56 -3.14 5.75 10.34
CA ALA A 56 -3.65 4.51 9.80
C ALA A 56 -2.90 3.32 10.41
N GLY A 57 -3.64 2.29 10.82
CA GLY A 57 -3.04 1.03 11.27
C GLY A 57 -2.81 0.08 10.11
N ILE A 58 -1.66 -0.58 10.07
CA ILE A 58 -1.31 -1.60 9.08
C ILE A 58 -1.07 -2.91 9.84
N GLY A 59 -1.94 -3.89 9.61
CA GLY A 59 -1.88 -5.17 10.29
C GLY A 59 -3.02 -6.09 9.86
N ARG A 60 -2.84 -7.39 10.00
CA ARG A 60 -3.76 -8.40 9.46
C ARG A 60 -5.16 -8.36 10.08
N VAL A 61 -5.31 -7.84 11.29
CA VAL A 61 -6.61 -7.71 11.97
C VAL A 61 -7.45 -6.54 11.45
N LEU A 62 -6.88 -5.69 10.60
CA LEU A 62 -7.50 -4.52 10.02
C LEU A 62 -7.80 -4.72 8.52
N ARG A 63 -8.48 -3.75 7.91
CA ARG A 63 -8.64 -3.68 6.46
C ARG A 63 -7.28 -3.63 5.80
N THR A 64 -7.12 -4.31 4.68
CA THR A 64 -5.92 -4.25 3.86
C THR A 64 -5.70 -2.83 3.35
N LYS A 65 -4.53 -2.28 3.59
CA LYS A 65 -4.16 -0.91 3.19
C LYS A 65 -3.52 -0.88 1.81
N VAL A 66 -3.64 0.25 1.15
CA VAL A 66 -3.05 0.52 -0.17
C VAL A 66 -2.17 1.75 -0.10
N ASN A 67 -0.90 1.60 -0.52
CA ASN A 67 0.05 2.69 -0.70
C ASN A 67 0.10 3.12 -2.17
N ALA A 68 0.14 4.42 -2.41
CA ALA A 68 0.42 4.98 -3.73
C ALA A 68 1.80 5.65 -3.76
N ASN A 69 2.62 5.26 -4.74
CA ASN A 69 3.92 5.87 -4.99
C ASN A 69 3.77 7.07 -5.93
N ILE A 70 4.34 8.19 -5.55
CA ILE A 70 4.50 9.37 -6.39
C ILE A 70 5.99 9.75 -6.44
N GLY A 71 6.35 10.74 -7.20
CA GLY A 71 7.71 11.27 -7.16
C GLY A 71 8.17 11.86 -8.48
N THR A 72 9.01 12.86 -8.35
CA THR A 72 9.70 13.53 -9.46
C THR A 72 10.85 12.69 -9.99
N SER A 73 11.29 12.99 -11.20
CA SER A 73 12.50 12.46 -11.80
C SER A 73 13.35 13.59 -12.38
N SER A 74 14.59 13.29 -12.75
CA SER A 74 15.46 14.27 -13.44
C SER A 74 14.88 14.80 -14.76
N VAL A 75 13.96 14.05 -15.36
CA VAL A 75 13.28 14.41 -16.64
C VAL A 75 11.99 15.19 -16.41
N ARG A 76 11.32 14.96 -15.29
CA ARG A 76 10.04 15.58 -14.95
C ARG A 76 10.03 15.94 -13.46
N CYS A 77 10.19 17.25 -13.19
CA CYS A 77 10.24 17.78 -11.84
C CYS A 77 9.22 18.91 -11.67
N SER A 78 8.03 18.56 -11.16
CA SER A 78 6.97 19.54 -10.85
C SER A 78 6.28 19.13 -9.56
N VAL A 79 6.48 19.89 -8.49
CA VAL A 79 5.81 19.66 -7.19
C VAL A 79 4.30 19.66 -7.35
N GLN A 80 3.76 20.61 -8.11
CA GLN A 80 2.32 20.72 -8.34
C GLN A 80 1.75 19.45 -8.99
N ALA A 81 2.46 18.88 -9.96
CA ALA A 81 2.02 17.62 -10.60
C ALA A 81 2.05 16.43 -9.63
N GLU A 82 2.96 16.41 -8.67
CA GLU A 82 3.00 15.37 -7.64
C GLU A 82 1.89 15.56 -6.60
N ILE A 83 1.54 16.81 -6.24
CA ILE A 83 0.37 17.11 -5.40
C ILE A 83 -0.92 16.63 -6.11
N GLU A 84 -1.11 16.93 -7.39
CA GLU A 84 -2.27 16.47 -8.16
C GLU A 84 -2.38 14.94 -8.21
N LYS A 85 -1.25 14.23 -8.36
CA LYS A 85 -1.22 12.75 -8.27
C LYS A 85 -1.59 12.25 -6.88
N MET A 86 -1.06 12.88 -5.84
CA MET A 86 -1.40 12.55 -4.44
C MET A 86 -2.89 12.74 -4.17
N GLU A 87 -3.45 13.88 -4.54
CA GLU A 87 -4.88 14.18 -4.40
C GLU A 87 -5.75 13.16 -5.15
N ALA A 88 -5.36 12.80 -6.38
CA ALA A 88 -6.05 11.77 -7.16
C ALA A 88 -6.00 10.40 -6.49
N ALA A 89 -4.87 10.02 -5.89
CA ALA A 89 -4.73 8.77 -5.13
C ALA A 89 -5.62 8.78 -3.88
N LEU A 90 -5.59 9.87 -3.11
CA LEU A 90 -6.40 10.04 -1.90
C LEU A 90 -7.90 10.05 -2.20
N ALA A 91 -8.31 10.68 -3.30
CA ALA A 91 -9.71 10.75 -3.72
C ALA A 91 -10.34 9.37 -4.01
N VAL A 92 -9.54 8.36 -4.35
CA VAL A 92 -9.98 6.98 -4.56
C VAL A 92 -9.54 6.04 -3.43
N GLY A 93 -9.09 6.60 -2.31
CA GLY A 93 -8.92 5.91 -1.04
C GLY A 93 -7.56 5.26 -0.83
N ALA A 94 -6.46 5.82 -1.36
CA ALA A 94 -5.13 5.45 -0.92
C ALA A 94 -5.00 5.67 0.60
N ASP A 95 -4.43 4.70 1.30
CA ASP A 95 -4.31 4.72 2.76
C ASP A 95 -2.93 5.26 3.21
N ALA A 96 -1.98 5.35 2.30
CA ALA A 96 -0.65 5.93 2.49
C ALA A 96 -0.09 6.44 1.16
N ILE A 97 0.86 7.36 1.25
CA ILE A 97 1.59 7.91 0.11
C ILE A 97 3.10 7.67 0.32
N MET A 98 3.81 7.35 -0.74
CA MET A 98 5.26 7.22 -0.70
C MET A 98 5.91 8.08 -1.77
N ASP A 99 6.79 8.99 -1.36
CA ASP A 99 7.57 9.83 -2.26
C ASP A 99 8.86 9.12 -2.70
N LEU A 100 8.93 8.81 -3.98
CA LEU A 100 10.07 8.19 -4.65
C LEU A 100 10.87 9.20 -5.49
N SER A 101 10.78 10.47 -5.20
CA SER A 101 11.45 11.54 -5.93
C SER A 101 12.95 11.34 -6.03
N THR A 102 13.48 11.55 -7.24
CA THR A 102 14.91 11.42 -7.57
C THR A 102 15.45 12.63 -8.35
N GLY A 103 14.71 13.73 -8.42
CA GLY A 103 15.12 14.94 -9.12
C GLY A 103 14.48 16.20 -8.56
N GLY A 104 15.20 17.31 -8.61
CA GLY A 104 14.80 18.61 -8.06
C GLY A 104 15.29 18.83 -6.63
N ASP A 105 14.75 19.84 -5.96
CA ASP A 105 15.01 20.05 -4.53
C ASP A 105 14.16 19.08 -3.71
N LEU A 106 14.72 17.91 -3.41
CA LEU A 106 14.03 16.83 -2.70
C LEU A 106 13.52 17.24 -1.31
N ASP A 107 14.19 18.18 -0.65
CA ASP A 107 13.76 18.67 0.66
C ASP A 107 12.54 19.57 0.54
N ALA A 108 12.57 20.54 -0.39
CA ALA A 108 11.43 21.42 -0.64
C ALA A 108 10.22 20.63 -1.15
N ILE A 109 10.41 19.67 -2.05
CA ILE A 109 9.36 18.78 -2.57
C ILE A 109 8.69 18.03 -1.42
N ARG A 110 9.48 17.40 -0.55
CA ARG A 110 8.95 16.60 0.58
C ARG A 110 8.18 17.43 1.58
N VAL A 111 8.71 18.59 1.95
CA VAL A 111 8.02 19.49 2.89
C VAL A 111 6.67 19.93 2.34
N GLU A 112 6.62 20.26 1.05
CA GLU A 112 5.37 20.67 0.39
C GLU A 112 4.37 19.51 0.29
N LEU A 113 4.84 18.31 -0.06
CA LEU A 113 3.98 17.11 -0.10
C LEU A 113 3.44 16.74 1.28
N LEU A 114 4.28 16.77 2.33
CA LEU A 114 3.84 16.51 3.70
C LEU A 114 2.77 17.49 4.18
N ALA A 115 2.91 18.77 3.85
CA ALA A 115 1.93 19.80 4.21
C ALA A 115 0.52 19.51 3.63
N HIS A 116 0.44 18.77 2.53
CA HIS A 116 -0.82 18.42 1.86
C HIS A 116 -1.25 16.97 2.09
N CYS A 117 -0.43 16.14 2.76
CA CYS A 117 -0.68 14.71 2.93
C CYS A 117 -1.33 14.41 4.29
N PRO A 118 -2.62 14.02 4.36
CA PRO A 118 -3.27 13.70 5.63
C PRO A 118 -3.15 12.22 6.02
N VAL A 119 -2.39 11.41 5.29
CA VAL A 119 -2.20 9.97 5.52
C VAL A 119 -0.72 9.66 5.75
N PRO A 120 -0.35 8.46 6.28
CA PRO A 120 1.05 8.09 6.44
C PRO A 120 1.89 8.33 5.18
N PHE A 121 3.00 9.02 5.35
CA PHE A 121 3.90 9.43 4.28
C PHE A 121 5.26 8.73 4.40
N GLY A 122 5.67 8.04 3.35
CA GLY A 122 6.90 7.27 3.31
C GLY A 122 7.93 7.80 2.32
N THR A 123 9.20 7.45 2.55
CA THR A 123 10.31 7.74 1.63
C THR A 123 11.32 6.61 1.58
N VAL A 124 12.25 6.70 0.63
CA VAL A 124 13.44 5.84 0.51
C VAL A 124 14.69 6.70 0.68
N PRO A 125 15.21 6.86 1.89
CA PRO A 125 16.30 7.84 2.17
C PRO A 125 17.54 7.68 1.30
N ILE A 126 17.89 6.46 0.90
CA ILE A 126 19.05 6.20 0.05
C ILE A 126 18.95 6.90 -1.33
N TYR A 127 17.76 7.26 -1.81
CA TYR A 127 17.62 8.01 -3.06
C TYR A 127 18.16 9.43 -2.92
N GLN A 128 17.87 10.10 -1.80
CA GLN A 128 18.42 11.42 -1.51
C GLN A 128 19.92 11.36 -1.16
N VAL A 129 20.37 10.28 -0.53
CA VAL A 129 21.81 10.06 -0.26
C VAL A 129 22.62 10.07 -1.55
N ILE A 130 22.08 9.50 -2.63
CA ILE A 130 22.75 9.39 -3.94
C ILE A 130 22.51 10.63 -4.82
N GLU A 131 21.48 11.39 -4.56
CA GLU A 131 21.13 12.54 -5.40
C GLU A 131 22.31 13.52 -5.50
N GLY A 132 22.75 13.82 -6.74
CA GLY A 132 23.90 14.68 -7.03
C GLY A 132 25.29 14.08 -6.66
N ARG A 133 25.38 12.78 -6.35
CA ARG A 133 26.63 12.10 -5.95
C ARG A 133 26.84 10.80 -6.75
N GLN A 134 28.09 10.36 -6.76
CA GLN A 134 28.39 8.98 -7.14
C GLN A 134 28.19 8.05 -5.93
N VAL A 135 27.94 6.77 -6.19
CA VAL A 135 27.77 5.75 -5.12
C VAL A 135 29.05 5.68 -4.26
N GLU A 136 30.19 5.92 -4.89
CA GLU A 136 31.52 5.94 -4.30
C GLU A 136 31.75 7.13 -3.32
N ASP A 137 30.91 8.14 -3.36
CA ASP A 137 30.99 9.29 -2.44
C ASP A 137 30.12 9.11 -1.18
N VAL A 138 29.37 8.02 -1.11
CA VAL A 138 28.43 7.76 -0.01
C VAL A 138 29.17 7.30 1.23
N THR A 139 29.02 8.06 2.32
CA THR A 139 29.57 7.75 3.64
C THR A 139 28.47 7.46 4.66
N ARG A 140 28.83 6.77 5.75
CA ARG A 140 27.93 6.50 6.89
C ARG A 140 27.30 7.79 7.43
N ASP A 141 28.07 8.85 7.56
CA ASP A 141 27.62 10.14 8.07
C ASP A 141 26.57 10.81 7.16
N ILE A 142 26.75 10.75 5.83
CA ILE A 142 25.77 11.26 4.87
C ILE A 142 24.44 10.48 5.00
N ILE A 143 24.51 9.17 5.15
CA ILE A 143 23.31 8.31 5.32
C ILE A 143 22.55 8.72 6.58
N LEU A 144 23.21 8.74 7.74
CA LEU A 144 22.58 9.06 9.02
C LEU A 144 21.98 10.47 9.05
N ARG A 145 22.70 11.46 8.55
CA ARG A 145 22.20 12.85 8.44
C ARG A 145 20.96 12.95 7.53
N THR A 146 20.93 12.18 6.46
CA THR A 146 19.76 12.18 5.54
C THR A 146 18.54 11.57 6.20
N ILE A 147 18.71 10.44 6.90
CA ILE A 147 17.63 9.79 7.66
C ILE A 147 17.12 10.73 8.76
N GLU A 148 18.01 11.32 9.56
CA GLU A 148 17.67 12.27 10.61
C GLU A 148 16.90 13.48 10.06
N LYS A 149 17.37 14.05 8.94
CA LYS A 149 16.74 15.19 8.29
C LYS A 149 15.31 14.88 7.86
N GLN A 150 15.10 13.75 7.20
CA GLN A 150 13.75 13.33 6.75
C GLN A 150 12.84 13.01 7.93
N ALA A 151 13.36 12.42 9.02
CA ALA A 151 12.60 12.19 10.24
C ALA A 151 12.15 13.52 10.88
N LYS A 152 13.04 14.52 10.93
CA LYS A 152 12.72 15.90 11.41
C LYS A 152 11.67 16.61 10.55
N GLN A 153 11.59 16.28 9.27
CA GLN A 153 10.60 16.84 8.35
C GLN A 153 9.21 16.21 8.54
N GLY A 154 9.09 15.06 9.24
CA GLY A 154 7.81 14.45 9.55
C GLY A 154 7.49 13.17 8.75
N VAL A 155 8.44 12.58 8.04
CA VAL A 155 8.21 11.31 7.31
C VAL A 155 7.85 10.20 8.30
N ASP A 156 6.77 9.44 8.03
CA ASP A 156 6.18 8.46 8.94
C ASP A 156 6.82 7.08 8.84
N PHE A 157 7.31 6.71 7.66
CA PHE A 157 8.01 5.44 7.46
C PHE A 157 9.13 5.53 6.43
N PHE A 158 10.19 4.78 6.66
CA PHE A 158 11.34 4.71 5.74
C PHE A 158 11.53 3.32 5.18
N THR A 159 11.69 3.22 3.86
CA THR A 159 12.22 2.02 3.24
C THR A 159 13.73 1.97 3.44
N ILE A 160 14.18 0.99 4.22
CA ILE A 160 15.59 0.76 4.58
C ILE A 160 16.01 -0.61 4.06
N HIS A 161 16.83 -0.63 2.99
CA HIS A 161 17.32 -1.86 2.34
C HIS A 161 18.51 -2.49 3.10
N ALA A 162 18.39 -2.67 4.40
CA ALA A 162 19.44 -3.26 5.23
C ALA A 162 19.57 -4.78 5.07
N GLY A 163 18.57 -5.45 4.47
CA GLY A 163 18.55 -6.91 4.28
C GLY A 163 19.45 -7.43 3.17
N VAL A 164 19.88 -6.56 2.25
CA VAL A 164 20.81 -6.96 1.17
C VAL A 164 22.21 -7.08 1.75
N LEU A 165 22.73 -8.30 1.86
CA LEU A 165 24.07 -8.55 2.37
C LEU A 165 25.02 -8.92 1.24
N ARG A 166 26.34 -8.73 1.50
CA ARG A 166 27.37 -9.02 0.53
C ARG A 166 27.38 -10.50 0.09
N GLU A 167 27.15 -11.41 1.00
CA GLU A 167 27.05 -12.85 0.74
C GLU A 167 25.82 -13.24 -0.10
N HIS A 168 24.84 -12.36 -0.24
CA HIS A 168 23.69 -12.60 -1.12
C HIS A 168 23.97 -12.28 -2.59
N LEU A 169 24.99 -11.43 -2.88
CA LEU A 169 25.24 -10.94 -4.24
C LEU A 169 25.53 -12.08 -5.27
N PRO A 170 26.29 -13.14 -4.91
CA PRO A 170 26.47 -14.25 -5.84
C PRO A 170 25.17 -14.98 -6.20
N LEU A 171 24.15 -14.93 -5.35
CA LEU A 171 22.87 -15.62 -5.58
C LEU A 171 22.07 -15.02 -6.73
N VAL A 172 22.30 -13.72 -7.05
CA VAL A 172 21.58 -13.04 -8.13
C VAL A 172 22.17 -13.26 -9.52
N GLU A 173 23.33 -13.88 -9.63
CA GLU A 173 24.05 -14.08 -10.91
C GLU A 173 23.20 -14.87 -11.93
N LYS A 174 22.39 -15.81 -11.46
CA LYS A 174 21.56 -16.69 -12.32
C LYS A 174 20.21 -16.10 -12.66
N ARG A 175 19.85 -14.95 -12.09
CA ARG A 175 18.56 -14.29 -12.34
C ARG A 175 18.47 -13.72 -13.74
N VAL A 176 17.27 -13.79 -14.31
CA VAL A 176 16.95 -13.13 -15.59
C VAL A 176 17.06 -11.62 -15.46
N MET A 177 16.54 -11.04 -14.35
CA MET A 177 16.49 -9.60 -14.13
C MET A 177 17.54 -9.09 -13.14
N GLY A 178 18.31 -9.95 -12.49
CA GLY A 178 19.31 -9.55 -11.51
C GLY A 178 18.70 -8.83 -10.31
N ILE A 179 19.17 -7.62 -10.01
CA ILE A 179 18.68 -6.76 -8.91
C ILE A 179 17.86 -5.62 -9.50
N VAL A 180 16.54 -5.64 -9.34
CA VAL A 180 15.60 -4.65 -9.89
C VAL A 180 15.26 -3.52 -8.91
N SER A 181 15.47 -3.73 -7.61
CA SER A 181 15.32 -2.67 -6.62
C SER A 181 16.41 -1.62 -6.81
N ARG A 182 16.01 -0.35 -6.96
CA ARG A 182 16.97 0.76 -7.06
C ARG A 182 17.88 0.84 -5.82
N GLY A 183 17.29 0.74 -4.62
CA GLY A 183 18.05 0.74 -3.37
C GLY A 183 18.98 -0.47 -3.25
N GLY A 184 18.48 -1.66 -3.58
CA GLY A 184 19.27 -2.89 -3.58
C GLY A 184 20.46 -2.81 -4.56
N ALA A 185 20.24 -2.32 -5.79
CA ALA A 185 21.30 -2.18 -6.80
C ALA A 185 22.37 -1.15 -6.40
N LEU A 186 21.94 -0.01 -5.83
CA LEU A 186 22.88 1.02 -5.32
C LEU A 186 23.76 0.48 -4.20
N LEU A 187 23.18 -0.24 -3.25
CA LEU A 187 23.93 -0.85 -2.13
C LEU A 187 24.83 -1.98 -2.60
N ALA A 188 24.37 -2.82 -3.54
CA ALA A 188 25.20 -3.85 -4.15
C ALA A 188 26.45 -3.24 -4.83
N LYS A 189 26.27 -2.16 -5.61
CA LYS A 189 27.40 -1.43 -6.22
C LYS A 189 28.34 -0.87 -5.16
N TRP A 190 27.81 -0.29 -4.07
CA TRP A 190 28.60 0.25 -2.98
C TRP A 190 29.43 -0.84 -2.28
N MET A 191 28.81 -1.98 -1.93
CA MET A 191 29.48 -3.12 -1.30
C MET A 191 30.61 -3.68 -2.15
N LEU A 192 30.40 -3.80 -3.46
CA LEU A 192 31.42 -4.29 -4.39
C LEU A 192 32.57 -3.30 -4.56
N HIS A 193 32.29 -1.98 -4.56
CA HIS A 193 33.31 -0.96 -4.69
C HIS A 193 34.25 -0.92 -3.49
N TYR A 194 33.69 -0.94 -2.26
CA TYR A 194 34.47 -0.82 -1.03
C TYR A 194 34.94 -2.16 -0.47
N ASP A 195 34.52 -3.27 -1.03
CA ASP A 195 34.75 -4.61 -0.48
C ASP A 195 34.26 -4.74 0.98
N GLN A 196 33.15 -4.07 1.32
CA GLN A 196 32.57 -3.97 2.66
C GLN A 196 31.11 -4.45 2.69
N GLN A 197 30.60 -4.70 3.89
CA GLN A 197 29.20 -5.04 4.10
C GLN A 197 28.31 -3.82 3.90
N ASN A 198 27.01 -4.07 3.64
CA ASN A 198 25.98 -3.06 3.52
C ASN A 198 26.03 -2.06 4.69
N PRO A 199 26.26 -0.76 4.45
CA PRO A 199 26.37 0.23 5.51
C PRO A 199 25.08 0.38 6.32
N LEU A 200 23.88 0.14 5.72
CA LEU A 200 22.61 0.18 6.44
C LEU A 200 22.45 -0.99 7.41
N TYR A 201 23.02 -2.16 7.10
CA TYR A 201 23.05 -3.30 8.01
C TYR A 201 24.01 -3.07 9.18
N GLU A 202 25.24 -2.57 8.89
CA GLU A 202 26.23 -2.31 9.93
C GLU A 202 25.84 -1.18 10.90
N MET A 203 25.13 -0.15 10.40
CA MET A 203 24.63 0.97 11.22
C MET A 203 23.20 0.77 11.70
N PHE A 204 22.67 -0.44 11.62
CA PHE A 204 21.23 -0.67 11.85
C PHE A 204 20.77 -0.21 13.24
N ASP A 205 21.59 -0.40 14.25
CA ASP A 205 21.26 0.02 15.62
C ASP A 205 21.23 1.55 15.76
N GLU A 206 22.16 2.26 15.12
CA GLU A 206 22.17 3.73 15.09
C GLU A 206 20.94 4.27 14.34
N ILE A 207 20.52 3.59 13.26
CA ILE A 207 19.30 3.92 12.54
C ILE A 207 18.08 3.66 13.42
N CYS A 208 18.03 2.56 14.18
CA CYS A 208 16.94 2.31 15.14
C CYS A 208 16.81 3.43 16.17
N ASP A 209 17.92 3.92 16.70
CA ASP A 209 17.90 5.02 17.68
C ASP A 209 17.28 6.30 17.10
N LEU A 210 17.63 6.66 15.85
CA LEU A 210 17.00 7.76 15.12
C LEU A 210 15.51 7.52 14.86
N MET A 211 15.14 6.31 14.42
CA MET A 211 13.75 5.96 14.14
C MET A 211 12.88 6.04 15.41
N ALA A 212 13.38 5.55 16.55
CA ALA A 212 12.69 5.60 17.83
C ALA A 212 12.52 7.03 18.36
N GLU A 213 13.47 7.92 18.10
CA GLU A 213 13.38 9.33 18.53
C GLU A 213 12.15 10.03 17.95
N TYR A 214 11.84 9.80 16.67
CA TYR A 214 10.73 10.44 15.96
C TYR A 214 9.49 9.54 15.81
N ASP A 215 9.57 8.29 16.30
CA ASP A 215 8.56 7.24 16.11
C ASP A 215 8.28 6.95 14.61
N VAL A 216 9.35 6.92 13.82
CA VAL A 216 9.27 6.54 12.41
C VAL A 216 9.21 5.03 12.29
N CYS A 217 8.31 4.49 11.47
CA CYS A 217 8.18 3.07 11.23
C CYS A 217 9.20 2.59 10.19
N PHE A 218 9.85 1.45 10.43
CA PHE A 218 10.59 0.75 9.38
C PHE A 218 9.66 0.14 8.34
N SER A 219 9.95 0.37 7.07
CA SER A 219 9.62 -0.51 5.96
C SER A 219 10.92 -1.20 5.56
N LEU A 220 11.17 -2.40 6.08
CA LEU A 220 12.41 -3.13 5.77
C LEU A 220 12.37 -3.57 4.31
N GLY A 221 13.18 -2.89 3.48
CA GLY A 221 13.12 -2.99 2.03
C GLY A 221 13.62 -4.31 1.48
N ASP A 222 12.92 -4.85 0.48
CA ASP A 222 13.25 -6.07 -0.24
C ASP A 222 14.15 -5.77 -1.46
N GLY A 223 15.41 -5.44 -1.19
CA GLY A 223 16.39 -5.08 -2.22
C GLY A 223 16.67 -6.18 -3.26
N LEU A 224 16.40 -7.44 -2.90
CA LEU A 224 16.55 -8.61 -3.76
C LEU A 224 15.20 -9.21 -4.19
N ARG A 225 14.11 -8.41 -4.20
CA ARG A 225 12.83 -8.88 -4.75
C ARG A 225 12.98 -9.32 -6.21
N PRO A 226 12.22 -10.36 -6.67
CA PRO A 226 12.25 -10.77 -8.05
C PRO A 226 11.64 -9.70 -8.97
N GLY A 227 12.26 -9.47 -10.13
CA GLY A 227 11.80 -8.57 -11.18
C GLY A 227 11.16 -9.27 -12.37
N ALA A 228 11.06 -10.59 -12.31
CA ALA A 228 10.39 -11.43 -13.28
C ALA A 228 9.83 -12.69 -12.60
N ILE A 229 8.81 -13.28 -13.17
CA ILE A 229 8.22 -14.55 -12.71
C ILE A 229 9.27 -15.67 -12.65
N ALA A 230 10.25 -15.65 -13.58
CA ALA A 230 11.32 -16.63 -13.62
C ALA A 230 12.26 -16.59 -12.38
N ASP A 231 12.35 -15.44 -11.72
CA ASP A 231 13.23 -15.22 -10.57
C ASP A 231 12.48 -15.36 -9.23
N ALA A 232 11.18 -15.65 -9.28
CA ALA A 232 10.33 -15.69 -8.09
C ALA A 232 10.74 -16.81 -7.11
N THR A 233 10.77 -16.47 -5.82
CA THR A 233 10.99 -17.43 -4.72
C THR A 233 12.37 -18.12 -4.80
N ASP A 234 13.34 -17.46 -5.38
CA ASP A 234 14.71 -17.98 -5.51
C ASP A 234 15.51 -17.85 -4.19
N GLU A 235 16.73 -18.39 -4.22
CA GLU A 235 17.62 -18.38 -3.03
C GLU A 235 17.96 -16.95 -2.57
N ALA A 236 18.12 -15.99 -3.49
CA ALA A 236 18.45 -14.62 -3.17
C ALA A 236 17.30 -13.93 -2.41
N GLN A 237 16.07 -14.07 -2.88
CA GLN A 237 14.89 -13.56 -2.20
C GLN A 237 14.73 -14.15 -0.79
N ILE A 238 14.91 -15.46 -0.65
CA ILE A 238 14.75 -16.14 0.65
C ILE A 238 15.89 -15.84 1.60
N ALA A 239 17.12 -15.67 1.10
CA ALA A 239 18.27 -15.26 1.92
C ALA A 239 18.06 -13.87 2.51
N GLU A 240 17.67 -12.91 1.68
CA GLU A 240 17.31 -11.56 2.16
C GLU A 240 16.16 -11.61 3.17
N LEU A 241 15.09 -12.38 2.91
CA LEU A 241 13.96 -12.49 3.83
C LEU A 241 14.38 -12.98 5.23
N ARG A 242 15.35 -13.88 5.33
CA ARG A 242 15.90 -14.33 6.62
C ARG A 242 16.60 -13.19 7.36
N THR A 243 17.38 -12.38 6.65
CA THR A 243 18.01 -11.19 7.22
C THR A 243 16.96 -10.16 7.65
N LEU A 244 15.90 -9.97 6.86
CA LEU A 244 14.80 -9.08 7.24
C LEU A 244 14.09 -9.57 8.52
N GLY A 245 13.97 -10.87 8.73
CA GLY A 245 13.45 -11.46 9.97
C GLY A 245 14.33 -11.14 11.18
N GLU A 246 15.65 -11.27 11.06
CA GLU A 246 16.63 -10.86 12.09
C GLU A 246 16.49 -9.36 12.40
N LEU A 247 16.51 -8.53 11.38
CA LEU A 247 16.40 -7.06 11.54
C LEU A 247 15.06 -6.63 12.13
N THR A 248 13.98 -7.35 11.83
CA THR A 248 12.67 -7.14 12.44
C THR A 248 12.74 -7.29 13.95
N GLN A 249 13.34 -8.36 14.43
CA GLN A 249 13.49 -8.61 15.86
C GLN A 249 14.38 -7.55 16.51
N ARG A 250 15.55 -7.23 15.92
CA ARG A 250 16.47 -6.20 16.42
C ARG A 250 15.79 -4.84 16.57
N ALA A 251 15.03 -4.41 15.55
CA ALA A 251 14.31 -3.14 15.60
C ALA A 251 13.21 -3.12 16.68
N GLN A 252 12.42 -4.21 16.79
CA GLN A 252 11.37 -4.31 17.80
C GLN A 252 11.90 -4.38 19.24
N GLU A 253 13.09 -4.96 19.46
CA GLU A 253 13.79 -4.92 20.75
C GLU A 253 14.24 -3.51 21.12
N ARG A 254 14.57 -2.67 20.14
CA ARG A 254 14.93 -1.25 20.32
C ARG A 254 13.70 -0.31 20.33
N GLY A 255 12.50 -0.87 20.32
CA GLY A 255 11.24 -0.11 20.41
C GLY A 255 10.75 0.48 19.09
N CYS A 256 11.28 0.08 17.95
CA CYS A 256 10.84 0.54 16.64
C CYS A 256 9.70 -0.31 16.09
N GLN A 257 8.72 0.35 15.46
CA GLN A 257 7.71 -0.32 14.66
C GLN A 257 8.31 -0.81 13.34
N VAL A 258 7.91 -2.00 12.89
CA VAL A 258 8.46 -2.63 11.68
C VAL A 258 7.34 -3.21 10.83
N MET A 259 7.31 -2.87 9.56
CA MET A 259 6.71 -3.64 8.48
C MET A 259 7.82 -4.11 7.53
N VAL A 260 7.58 -5.20 6.81
CA VAL A 260 8.57 -5.82 5.91
C VAL A 260 8.06 -5.73 4.48
N GLU A 261 8.92 -5.32 3.55
CA GLU A 261 8.60 -5.35 2.12
C GLU A 261 8.76 -6.75 1.54
N GLY A 262 8.04 -7.01 0.46
CA GLY A 262 8.03 -8.32 -0.18
C GLY A 262 7.80 -8.28 -1.68
N PRO A 263 7.83 -9.47 -2.32
CA PRO A 263 8.10 -9.63 -3.74
C PRO A 263 7.08 -8.96 -4.66
N GLY A 264 7.60 -8.49 -5.82
CA GLY A 264 6.81 -7.83 -6.85
C GLY A 264 6.32 -8.78 -7.96
N HIS A 265 7.14 -9.73 -8.41
CA HIS A 265 6.79 -10.68 -9.47
C HIS A 265 6.73 -12.10 -8.90
N VAL A 266 5.52 -12.64 -8.71
CA VAL A 266 5.32 -13.99 -8.16
C VAL A 266 4.20 -14.68 -8.91
N PRO A 267 4.42 -15.86 -9.50
CA PRO A 267 3.37 -16.61 -10.16
C PRO A 267 2.29 -16.98 -9.12
N PHE A 268 1.04 -16.93 -9.53
CA PHE A 268 -0.12 -17.03 -8.64
C PHE A 268 -0.05 -18.19 -7.62
N HIS A 269 0.40 -19.37 -8.06
CA HIS A 269 0.47 -20.56 -7.21
C HIS A 269 1.56 -20.51 -6.12
N GLN A 270 2.50 -19.55 -6.18
CA GLN A 270 3.56 -19.37 -5.18
C GLN A 270 3.23 -18.26 -4.16
N ILE A 271 2.17 -17.49 -4.37
CA ILE A 271 1.82 -16.35 -3.50
C ILE A 271 1.56 -16.81 -2.07
N GLN A 272 0.75 -17.87 -1.88
CA GLN A 272 0.47 -18.40 -0.54
C GLN A 272 1.76 -18.74 0.21
N TYR A 273 2.67 -19.46 -0.42
CA TYR A 273 3.95 -19.84 0.18
C TYR A 273 4.77 -18.62 0.61
N ASN A 274 4.84 -17.58 -0.25
CA ASN A 274 5.58 -16.36 0.07
C ASN A 274 4.98 -15.62 1.27
N MET A 275 3.65 -15.57 1.39
CA MET A 275 2.98 -14.96 2.55
C MET A 275 3.24 -15.75 3.84
N GLU A 276 3.09 -17.06 3.78
CA GLU A 276 3.27 -17.95 4.95
C GLU A 276 4.72 -17.95 5.47
N ILE A 277 5.71 -18.00 4.56
CA ILE A 277 7.11 -17.99 4.95
C ILE A 277 7.54 -16.66 5.57
N GLN A 278 7.04 -15.53 5.05
CA GLN A 278 7.30 -14.22 5.65
C GLN A 278 6.71 -14.14 7.07
N GLN A 279 5.45 -14.53 7.25
CA GLN A 279 4.79 -14.50 8.55
C GLN A 279 5.60 -15.30 9.59
N LYS A 280 6.17 -16.42 9.17
CA LYS A 280 6.99 -17.27 10.04
C LYS A 280 8.36 -16.65 10.33
N ILE A 281 9.07 -16.17 9.31
CA ILE A 281 10.44 -15.67 9.44
C ILE A 281 10.47 -14.28 10.09
N CYS A 282 9.50 -13.41 9.76
CA CYS A 282 9.45 -12.06 10.29
C CYS A 282 8.48 -11.90 11.48
N HIS A 283 8.23 -12.98 12.22
CA HIS A 283 7.52 -12.97 13.52
C HIS A 283 6.11 -12.36 13.47
N GLY A 284 5.43 -12.44 12.31
CA GLY A 284 4.09 -11.87 12.12
C GLY A 284 4.06 -10.37 11.84
N ALA A 285 5.21 -9.71 11.65
CA ALA A 285 5.27 -8.31 11.26
C ALA A 285 4.46 -8.07 9.97
N PRO A 286 3.77 -6.92 9.85
CA PRO A 286 2.97 -6.60 8.67
C PRO A 286 3.77 -6.73 7.38
N PHE A 287 3.18 -7.38 6.37
CA PHE A 287 3.81 -7.59 5.07
C PHE A 287 3.30 -6.58 4.05
N TYR A 288 4.22 -5.82 3.47
CA TYR A 288 4.00 -4.82 2.44
C TYR A 288 4.54 -5.34 1.11
N VAL A 289 3.67 -5.62 0.15
CA VAL A 289 4.04 -6.28 -1.12
C VAL A 289 3.80 -5.38 -2.33
N LEU A 290 4.65 -5.49 -3.33
CA LEU A 290 4.52 -4.79 -4.61
C LEU A 290 3.64 -5.63 -5.56
N GLY A 291 2.36 -5.45 -5.48
CA GLY A 291 1.41 -6.27 -6.23
C GLY A 291 0.95 -7.48 -5.43
N PRO A 292 1.44 -8.75 -5.68
CA PRO A 292 2.39 -9.16 -6.73
C PRO A 292 1.80 -9.23 -8.15
N LEU A 293 2.65 -8.97 -9.15
CA LEU A 293 2.32 -9.21 -10.55
C LEU A 293 2.40 -10.71 -10.84
N VAL A 294 1.32 -11.31 -11.32
CA VAL A 294 1.21 -12.77 -11.50
C VAL A 294 1.70 -13.26 -12.84
N THR A 295 2.04 -12.36 -13.75
CA THR A 295 2.58 -12.65 -15.10
C THR A 295 3.31 -11.43 -15.64
N ASP A 296 4.31 -11.64 -16.52
CA ASP A 296 5.15 -10.59 -17.10
C ASP A 296 4.68 -10.17 -18.51
N ILE A 297 3.64 -10.80 -19.07
CA ILE A 297 3.27 -10.61 -20.49
C ILE A 297 2.34 -9.41 -20.73
N ALA A 298 2.02 -8.61 -19.74
CA ALA A 298 0.97 -7.62 -19.83
C ALA A 298 1.44 -6.16 -19.58
N PRO A 299 2.52 -5.66 -20.23
CA PRO A 299 2.89 -4.26 -20.12
C PRO A 299 1.73 -3.33 -20.53
N GLY A 300 1.48 -2.30 -19.75
CA GLY A 300 0.31 -1.41 -19.89
C GLY A 300 -0.92 -1.87 -19.10
N TYR A 301 -0.91 -3.11 -18.60
CA TYR A 301 -1.97 -3.70 -17.78
C TYR A 301 -1.43 -4.26 -16.44
N ASP A 302 -0.25 -3.84 -16.04
CA ASP A 302 0.40 -4.32 -14.81
C ASP A 302 -0.43 -4.08 -13.55
N HIS A 303 -1.25 -3.03 -13.52
CA HIS A 303 -2.23 -2.78 -12.45
C HIS A 303 -3.29 -3.89 -12.33
N ILE A 304 -3.64 -4.56 -13.43
CA ILE A 304 -4.59 -5.70 -13.44
C ILE A 304 -3.89 -6.96 -12.91
N THR A 305 -2.68 -7.26 -13.42
CA THR A 305 -1.91 -8.43 -12.95
C THR A 305 -1.57 -8.32 -11.47
N SER A 306 -1.24 -7.11 -11.02
CA SER A 306 -1.04 -6.75 -9.62
C SER A 306 -2.30 -6.90 -8.78
N ALA A 307 -3.48 -6.50 -9.27
CA ALA A 307 -4.72 -6.66 -8.53
C ALA A 307 -5.06 -8.14 -8.29
N ILE A 308 -4.81 -9.01 -9.28
CA ILE A 308 -5.01 -10.46 -9.14
C ILE A 308 -4.10 -11.01 -8.03
N GLY A 309 -2.82 -10.71 -8.10
CA GLY A 309 -1.84 -11.18 -7.11
C GLY A 309 -2.00 -10.52 -5.75
N GLY A 310 -2.30 -9.23 -5.72
CA GLY A 310 -2.54 -8.47 -4.49
C GLY A 310 -3.74 -8.99 -3.70
N CYS A 311 -4.82 -9.37 -4.40
CA CYS A 311 -5.97 -10.02 -3.76
C CYS A 311 -5.57 -11.34 -3.10
N ALA A 312 -4.82 -12.19 -3.79
CA ALA A 312 -4.32 -13.44 -3.23
C ALA A 312 -3.36 -13.18 -2.06
N ALA A 313 -2.41 -12.25 -2.21
CA ALA A 313 -1.45 -11.91 -1.16
C ALA A 313 -2.15 -11.41 0.11
N ALA A 314 -3.11 -10.49 -0.01
CA ALA A 314 -3.88 -9.98 1.11
C ALA A 314 -4.74 -11.06 1.79
N PHE A 315 -5.32 -11.97 1.01
CA PHE A 315 -6.06 -13.11 1.55
C PHE A 315 -5.14 -14.02 2.39
N TYR A 316 -3.93 -14.31 1.91
CA TYR A 316 -2.98 -15.21 2.58
C TYR A 316 -2.11 -14.54 3.65
N GLY A 317 -2.06 -13.20 3.78
CA GLY A 317 -1.33 -12.60 4.89
C GLY A 317 -0.77 -11.20 4.71
N ALA A 318 -0.69 -10.66 3.50
CA ALA A 318 -0.26 -9.29 3.30
C ALA A 318 -1.26 -8.31 3.94
N SER A 319 -0.75 -7.26 4.54
CA SER A 319 -1.55 -6.22 5.22
C SER A 319 -1.51 -4.89 4.49
N PHE A 320 -0.56 -4.74 3.56
CA PHE A 320 -0.29 -3.52 2.86
C PHE A 320 0.09 -3.82 1.41
N LEU A 321 -0.62 -3.24 0.46
CA LEU A 321 -0.38 -3.40 -0.96
C LEU A 321 0.23 -2.13 -1.53
N CYS A 322 1.39 -2.23 -2.14
CA CYS A 322 1.86 -1.19 -3.04
C CYS A 322 1.06 -1.26 -4.33
N TYR A 323 0.48 -0.15 -4.71
CA TYR A 323 -0.21 -0.07 -5.99
C TYR A 323 0.79 -0.23 -7.16
N VAL A 324 0.28 -0.66 -8.29
CA VAL A 324 1.01 -0.70 -9.56
C VAL A 324 0.18 0.05 -10.59
N THR A 325 0.83 0.89 -11.39
CA THR A 325 0.15 1.68 -12.42
C THR A 325 0.17 0.99 -13.79
N PRO A 326 -0.68 1.40 -14.74
CA PRO A 326 -0.57 0.93 -16.13
C PRO A 326 0.81 1.22 -16.77
N ARG A 327 1.56 2.18 -16.21
CA ARG A 327 2.89 2.57 -16.72
C ARG A 327 4.07 1.91 -16.01
N GLU A 328 3.82 0.97 -15.14
CA GLU A 328 4.91 0.15 -14.57
C GLU A 328 5.73 -0.43 -15.73
N HIS A 329 7.03 -0.43 -15.62
CA HIS A 329 7.96 -0.86 -16.69
C HIS A 329 7.95 -0.03 -17.99
N LEU A 330 7.07 0.98 -18.15
CA LEU A 330 6.93 1.77 -19.39
C LEU A 330 7.30 3.24 -19.23
N GLY A 331 7.13 3.81 -18.05
CA GLY A 331 7.44 5.23 -17.83
C GLY A 331 6.81 5.84 -16.59
N LEU A 332 7.01 7.14 -16.40
CA LEU A 332 6.48 7.86 -15.25
C LEU A 332 4.95 8.02 -15.38
N PRO A 333 4.16 7.61 -14.37
CA PRO A 333 2.71 7.71 -14.41
C PRO A 333 2.23 9.18 -14.38
N ASN A 334 1.11 9.42 -15.04
CA ASN A 334 0.31 10.63 -14.90
C ASN A 334 -0.79 10.44 -13.84
N THR A 335 -1.62 11.45 -13.61
CA THR A 335 -2.69 11.44 -12.62
C THR A 335 -3.74 10.34 -12.87
N ASP A 336 -4.11 10.08 -14.13
CA ASP A 336 -5.06 9.04 -14.50
C ASP A 336 -4.48 7.63 -14.25
N ASP A 337 -3.19 7.44 -14.57
CA ASP A 337 -2.48 6.18 -14.32
C ASP A 337 -2.42 5.89 -12.80
N VAL A 338 -2.15 6.91 -11.98
CA VAL A 338 -2.16 6.81 -10.51
C VAL A 338 -3.54 6.40 -10.01
N ARG A 339 -4.59 7.08 -10.48
CA ARG A 339 -5.97 6.74 -10.13
C ARG A 339 -6.33 5.30 -10.50
N ALA A 340 -6.01 4.88 -11.71
CA ALA A 340 -6.28 3.52 -12.20
C ALA A 340 -5.57 2.46 -11.34
N GLY A 341 -4.30 2.69 -10.99
CA GLY A 341 -3.52 1.80 -10.14
C GLY A 341 -4.08 1.68 -8.72
N VAL A 342 -4.44 2.81 -8.08
CA VAL A 342 -5.04 2.80 -6.74
C VAL A 342 -6.39 2.07 -6.75
N VAL A 343 -7.25 2.36 -7.73
CA VAL A 343 -8.56 1.69 -7.86
C VAL A 343 -8.37 0.18 -7.98
N ALA A 344 -7.46 -0.28 -8.84
CA ALA A 344 -7.17 -1.70 -9.01
C ALA A 344 -6.70 -2.36 -7.70
N ALA A 345 -5.77 -1.73 -6.98
CA ALA A 345 -5.28 -2.20 -5.69
C ALA A 345 -6.37 -2.18 -4.60
N LYS A 346 -7.23 -1.17 -4.55
CA LYS A 346 -8.36 -1.10 -3.60
C LYS A 346 -9.42 -2.18 -3.88
N ILE A 347 -9.68 -2.52 -5.15
CA ILE A 347 -10.55 -3.65 -5.50
C ILE A 347 -9.94 -4.96 -4.98
N ALA A 348 -8.63 -5.16 -5.19
CA ALA A 348 -7.91 -6.33 -4.70
C ALA A 348 -7.97 -6.46 -3.18
N ALA A 349 -7.67 -5.38 -2.46
CA ALA A 349 -7.71 -5.28 -1.01
C ALA A 349 -9.11 -5.60 -0.48
N HIS A 350 -10.15 -4.95 -1.03
CA HIS A 350 -11.53 -5.15 -0.61
C HIS A 350 -12.04 -6.58 -0.86
N ALA A 351 -11.70 -7.16 -2.01
CA ALA A 351 -12.07 -8.55 -2.31
C ALA A 351 -11.43 -9.56 -1.34
N ALA A 352 -10.17 -9.32 -0.95
CA ALA A 352 -9.49 -10.12 0.07
C ALA A 352 -10.14 -9.95 1.46
N ASP A 353 -10.48 -8.72 1.85
CA ASP A 353 -11.12 -8.42 3.14
C ASP A 353 -12.51 -9.09 3.23
N LEU A 354 -13.27 -9.12 2.14
CA LEU A 354 -14.52 -9.88 2.04
C LEU A 354 -14.28 -11.38 2.24
N ALA A 355 -13.30 -11.95 1.54
CA ALA A 355 -12.98 -13.37 1.63
C ALA A 355 -12.49 -13.79 3.02
N ARG A 356 -11.79 -12.89 3.72
CA ARG A 356 -11.33 -13.06 5.11
C ARG A 356 -12.46 -12.92 6.13
N GLY A 357 -13.65 -12.49 5.72
CA GLY A 357 -14.77 -12.24 6.62
C GLY A 357 -14.55 -11.05 7.55
N LEU A 358 -13.78 -10.05 7.12
CA LEU A 358 -13.48 -8.88 7.95
C LEU A 358 -14.77 -8.13 8.29
N LYS A 359 -14.91 -7.77 9.57
CA LYS A 359 -16.10 -7.06 10.08
C LYS A 359 -16.37 -5.79 9.28
N GLY A 360 -17.58 -5.66 8.77
CA GLY A 360 -18.02 -4.49 7.99
C GLY A 360 -17.70 -4.52 6.50
N ALA A 361 -16.80 -5.40 6.02
CA ALA A 361 -16.41 -5.46 4.61
C ALA A 361 -17.64 -5.69 3.70
N ALA A 362 -18.50 -6.65 4.01
CA ALA A 362 -19.69 -6.97 3.20
C ALA A 362 -20.80 -5.90 3.27
N THR A 363 -20.74 -4.95 4.19
CA THR A 363 -21.82 -3.96 4.39
C THR A 363 -21.96 -3.05 3.17
N ARG A 364 -20.85 -2.52 2.67
CA ARG A 364 -20.83 -1.63 1.50
C ARG A 364 -21.31 -2.33 0.23
N ASP A 365 -20.85 -3.57 -0.02
CA ASP A 365 -21.32 -4.37 -1.16
C ASP A 365 -22.83 -4.65 -1.10
N ARG A 366 -23.33 -4.95 0.09
CA ARG A 366 -24.77 -5.16 0.29
C ARG A 366 -25.57 -3.88 0.02
N GLU A 367 -25.13 -2.75 0.54
CA GLU A 367 -25.77 -1.45 0.35
C GLU A 367 -25.81 -1.08 -1.14
N LEU A 368 -24.68 -1.18 -1.84
CA LEU A 368 -24.61 -0.95 -3.28
C LEU A 368 -25.52 -1.94 -4.05
N SER A 369 -25.54 -3.21 -3.67
CA SER A 369 -26.38 -4.22 -4.31
C SER A 369 -27.86 -3.95 -4.11
N VAL A 370 -28.28 -3.47 -2.94
CA VAL A 370 -29.65 -3.02 -2.67
C VAL A 370 -30.02 -1.81 -3.53
N ALA A 371 -29.15 -0.80 -3.57
CA ALA A 371 -29.36 0.38 -4.42
C ALA A 371 -29.52 -0.03 -5.89
N ARG A 372 -28.62 -0.90 -6.40
CA ARG A 372 -28.67 -1.42 -7.77
C ARG A 372 -29.97 -2.19 -8.06
N SER A 373 -30.43 -3.02 -7.11
CA SER A 373 -31.66 -3.80 -7.28
C SER A 373 -32.94 -2.93 -7.36
N ASN A 374 -32.87 -1.75 -6.77
CA ASN A 374 -33.95 -0.76 -6.74
C ASN A 374 -33.81 0.30 -7.84
N LEU A 375 -32.73 0.26 -8.64
CA LEU A 375 -32.34 1.32 -9.60
C LEU A 375 -32.20 2.69 -8.92
N ASP A 376 -31.78 2.71 -7.65
CA ASP A 376 -31.40 3.91 -6.93
C ASP A 376 -29.98 4.32 -7.36
N TRP A 377 -29.91 5.01 -8.48
CA TRP A 377 -28.63 5.45 -9.06
C TRP A 377 -27.85 6.37 -8.14
N LYS A 378 -28.53 7.22 -7.38
CA LYS A 378 -27.88 8.15 -6.46
C LYS A 378 -27.06 7.40 -5.40
N THR A 379 -27.69 6.46 -4.70
CA THR A 379 -27.00 5.64 -3.69
C THR A 379 -26.00 4.69 -4.35
N HIS A 380 -26.34 4.08 -5.50
CA HIS A 380 -25.46 3.18 -6.23
C HIS A 380 -24.13 3.86 -6.59
N LEU A 381 -24.16 5.08 -7.15
CA LEU A 381 -22.96 5.82 -7.54
C LEU A 381 -22.20 6.32 -6.32
N ALA A 382 -22.88 6.83 -5.31
CA ALA A 382 -22.26 7.36 -4.09
C ALA A 382 -21.53 6.29 -3.26
N THR A 383 -22.00 5.04 -3.28
CA THR A 383 -21.38 3.92 -2.56
C THR A 383 -20.29 3.22 -3.37
N SER A 384 -20.11 3.54 -4.66
CA SER A 384 -19.07 2.94 -5.51
C SER A 384 -17.66 3.31 -5.02
N LEU A 385 -16.68 2.49 -5.36
CA LEU A 385 -15.27 2.73 -4.98
C LEU A 385 -14.73 4.01 -5.61
N ASP A 386 -15.08 4.27 -6.87
CA ASP A 386 -14.77 5.47 -7.62
C ASP A 386 -16.07 6.15 -8.10
N PRO A 387 -16.69 6.99 -7.23
CA PRO A 387 -17.94 7.64 -7.55
C PRO A 387 -17.87 8.57 -8.76
N GLN A 388 -16.74 9.23 -8.98
CA GLN A 388 -16.56 10.18 -10.09
C GLN A 388 -16.57 9.46 -11.44
N THR A 389 -15.83 8.36 -11.56
CA THR A 389 -15.82 7.54 -12.78
C THR A 389 -17.18 6.89 -13.02
N ALA A 390 -17.81 6.36 -11.97
CA ALA A 390 -19.14 5.75 -12.07
C ALA A 390 -20.22 6.76 -12.51
N ASP A 391 -20.20 7.98 -11.94
CA ASP A 391 -21.14 9.05 -12.31
C ASP A 391 -20.93 9.51 -13.77
N ARG A 392 -19.66 9.72 -14.18
CA ARG A 392 -19.35 10.09 -15.58
C ARG A 392 -19.88 9.04 -16.56
N MET A 393 -19.57 7.76 -16.34
CA MET A 393 -20.06 6.66 -17.20
C MET A 393 -21.56 6.56 -17.22
N HIS A 394 -22.22 6.78 -16.08
CA HIS A 394 -23.68 6.76 -16.01
C HIS A 394 -24.30 7.93 -16.76
N ARG A 395 -23.72 9.15 -16.71
CA ARG A 395 -24.16 10.31 -17.51
C ARG A 395 -24.07 10.05 -19.00
N GLU A 396 -22.95 9.47 -19.45
CA GLU A 396 -22.75 9.07 -20.85
C GLU A 396 -23.86 8.10 -21.28
N ALA A 397 -24.14 7.07 -20.47
CA ALA A 397 -25.23 6.12 -20.75
C ALA A 397 -26.64 6.75 -20.73
N CYS A 398 -26.90 7.74 -19.87
CA CYS A 398 -28.15 8.49 -19.86
C CYS A 398 -28.34 9.32 -21.15
N GLN A 399 -27.26 9.93 -21.66
CA GLN A 399 -27.30 10.67 -22.93
C GLN A 399 -27.63 9.74 -24.11
N GLU A 400 -27.06 8.53 -24.16
CA GLU A 400 -27.34 7.52 -25.19
C GLU A 400 -28.82 7.13 -25.28
N ILE A 401 -29.53 7.08 -24.15
CA ILE A 401 -30.97 6.71 -24.11
C ILE A 401 -31.89 7.93 -24.14
N GLY A 402 -31.35 9.15 -24.28
CA GLY A 402 -32.15 10.38 -24.30
C GLY A 402 -32.85 10.69 -22.98
N ALA A 403 -32.32 10.24 -21.83
CA ALA A 403 -32.89 10.54 -20.53
C ALA A 403 -32.73 12.02 -20.19
N THR A 404 -33.84 12.68 -19.89
CA THR A 404 -33.89 14.13 -19.60
C THR A 404 -33.46 14.47 -18.18
N GLU A 405 -33.59 13.53 -17.25
CA GLU A 405 -33.18 13.70 -15.86
C GLU A 405 -32.13 12.66 -15.48
N LEU A 406 -31.01 13.14 -14.91
CA LEU A 406 -29.99 12.27 -14.35
C LEU A 406 -30.56 11.46 -13.18
N HIS A 407 -30.21 10.18 -13.10
CA HIS A 407 -30.64 9.27 -12.05
C HIS A 407 -32.12 8.86 -12.04
N SER A 408 -32.94 9.29 -13.01
CA SER A 408 -34.36 8.91 -13.10
C SER A 408 -34.62 7.69 -13.99
N ALA A 409 -33.63 7.26 -14.77
CA ALA A 409 -33.77 6.15 -15.69
C ALA A 409 -33.99 4.82 -14.95
N ASP A 410 -35.02 4.08 -15.31
CA ASP A 410 -35.35 2.75 -14.78
C ASP A 410 -34.69 1.60 -15.59
N TYR A 411 -33.79 1.94 -16.48
CA TYR A 411 -32.92 1.04 -17.25
C TYR A 411 -31.65 1.80 -17.72
N CYS A 412 -30.67 1.08 -18.23
CA CYS A 412 -29.46 1.66 -18.81
C CYS A 412 -29.32 1.31 -20.31
N SER A 413 -28.37 1.96 -21.00
CA SER A 413 -28.13 1.73 -22.43
C SER A 413 -27.73 0.30 -22.77
N MET A 414 -27.17 -0.46 -21.84
CA MET A 414 -26.74 -1.85 -22.07
C MET A 414 -27.91 -2.79 -22.45
N CYS A 415 -29.00 -2.73 -21.69
CA CYS A 415 -30.15 -3.64 -21.90
C CYS A 415 -31.31 -2.95 -22.61
N GLY A 416 -31.44 -1.63 -22.52
CA GLY A 416 -32.62 -0.90 -22.98
C GLY A 416 -33.87 -1.26 -22.15
N GLN A 417 -34.98 -0.62 -22.54
CA GLN A 417 -36.22 -0.68 -21.76
C GLN A 417 -36.82 -2.09 -21.61
N HIS A 418 -36.79 -2.90 -22.67
CA HIS A 418 -37.46 -4.17 -22.71
C HIS A 418 -36.68 -5.38 -22.20
N TRP A 419 -35.31 -5.22 -22.07
CA TRP A 419 -34.42 -6.31 -21.72
C TRP A 419 -33.74 -6.12 -20.36
N CYS A 420 -34.04 -5.03 -19.63
CA CYS A 420 -33.44 -4.78 -18.32
C CYS A 420 -33.90 -5.80 -17.29
N SER A 421 -33.00 -6.68 -16.90
CA SER A 421 -33.27 -7.73 -15.92
C SER A 421 -33.67 -7.20 -14.54
N ALA A 422 -33.11 -6.05 -14.12
CA ALA A 422 -33.46 -5.42 -12.85
C ALA A 422 -34.92 -4.96 -12.85
N ARG A 423 -35.38 -4.38 -13.95
CA ARG A 423 -36.81 -3.99 -14.15
C ARG A 423 -37.73 -5.21 -14.21
N ILE A 424 -37.42 -6.19 -15.07
CA ILE A 424 -38.19 -7.41 -15.21
C ILE A 424 -38.27 -8.14 -13.86
N ASN A 425 -37.21 -8.19 -13.10
CA ASN A 425 -37.21 -8.85 -11.80
C ASN A 425 -38.12 -8.15 -10.77
N ARG A 426 -38.29 -6.82 -10.85
CA ARG A 426 -39.32 -6.13 -10.03
C ARG A 426 -40.72 -6.61 -10.36
N GLU A 427 -41.06 -6.68 -11.64
CA GLU A 427 -42.36 -7.20 -12.09
C GLU A 427 -42.58 -8.65 -11.62
N VAL A 428 -41.57 -9.52 -11.71
CA VAL A 428 -41.62 -10.89 -11.19
C VAL A 428 -41.86 -10.92 -9.68
N ARG A 429 -41.19 -10.09 -8.91
CA ARG A 429 -41.34 -9.99 -7.45
C ARG A 429 -42.77 -9.52 -7.07
N GLU A 430 -43.31 -8.55 -7.79
CA GLU A 430 -44.66 -8.06 -7.59
C GLU A 430 -45.70 -9.16 -7.89
N ALA A 431 -45.53 -9.89 -9.00
CA ALA A 431 -46.39 -11.01 -9.38
C ALA A 431 -46.33 -12.18 -8.37
N LEU A 432 -45.21 -12.42 -7.72
CA LEU A 432 -45.04 -13.43 -6.68
C LEU A 432 -45.59 -12.99 -5.30
N GLY A 433 -46.29 -11.85 -5.21
CA GLY A 433 -46.93 -11.34 -3.99
C GLY A 433 -45.92 -10.77 -2.97
N GLY A 434 -44.69 -10.52 -3.41
CA GLY A 434 -43.61 -10.07 -2.54
C GLY A 434 -43.41 -8.56 -2.55
N ARG A 435 -44.21 -7.76 -1.86
CA ARG A 435 -43.82 -6.42 -1.40
C ARG A 435 -42.76 -6.50 -0.29
N ARG A 436 -41.66 -7.22 -0.52
CA ARG A 436 -40.47 -7.10 0.35
C ARG A 436 -39.49 -6.13 -0.32
N THR A 437 -39.57 -4.86 0.07
CA THR A 437 -38.44 -3.98 -0.05
C THR A 437 -37.26 -4.68 0.60
N VAL A 438 -36.20 -4.95 -0.16
CA VAL A 438 -34.94 -5.47 0.39
C VAL A 438 -34.37 -4.34 1.22
N THR A 439 -34.49 -4.45 2.53
CA THR A 439 -33.90 -3.48 3.45
C THR A 439 -32.49 -3.93 3.85
N SER A 440 -31.62 -2.98 4.16
CA SER A 440 -30.23 -3.22 4.57
C SER A 440 -30.08 -3.95 5.92
N SER A 441 -31.18 -4.22 6.64
CA SER A 441 -31.17 -4.62 8.06
C SER A 441 -31.16 -6.11 8.37
N SER A 442 -31.10 -7.03 7.39
CA SER A 442 -30.97 -8.46 7.68
C SER A 442 -29.51 -8.91 7.58
N SER A 443 -28.84 -9.09 8.72
CA SER A 443 -27.56 -9.79 8.82
C SER A 443 -27.70 -11.21 8.25
N PRO A 444 -26.71 -11.69 7.47
CA PRO A 444 -26.67 -13.11 7.16
C PRO A 444 -26.32 -13.88 8.43
N ALA A 445 -27.15 -14.84 8.80
CA ALA A 445 -26.76 -15.90 9.70
C ALA A 445 -25.79 -16.84 8.96
N ARG A 446 -24.60 -17.02 9.57
CA ARG A 446 -23.45 -17.90 9.31
C ARG A 446 -22.35 -17.35 8.42
#